data_d215bf402959837e5600f5d3e1dfdb9d
#
_entry.id   d215bf402959837e5600f5d3e1dfdb9d
#
_cell.length_a   1.000
_cell.length_b   1.000
_cell.length_c   1.000
_cell.angle_alpha   90.00
_cell.angle_beta   90.00
_cell.angle_gamma   90.00
#
_symmetry.space_group_name_H-M   'P 1'
#
loop_
_entity.id
_entity.type
_entity.pdbx_description
1 polymer ?
#
loop_
_entity_poly.entity_id
_entity_poly.type
_entity_poly.pdbx_seq_one_letter_code
_entity_poly.pdbx_strand_id
1 'polypeptide(L)'
;MNLNASSVARVMLGDATLCEDDLYLGLGECVLRIRSNSPALIRELTGYFSHVAIDAKEAAMEVIAIEGDVPQTGVEFTDWKREPGKTGRKDAYAELADGRLVHKVRTGMIFLQSEEYRIAAGPCLQYNNQVINFINSQHMNWLQHRGWLICHASGLVHAGQCLGIAGFSGGGKSTLMLHMLDDDAVSYMTNDRLFVRVESGQTMACGIPKLPRINPGTIVYNPRLQGMISAEKREQLLKLAPQELWELEEKYDVHIDQVYGAGRIVAQAPISNFLILNWKRDSDDETSIEQVDLGARRDLLAALMKSPGPFYQYPDGSFQQDDASFDEDAYLRELQDVTIYEARGKIDFDKLIGLCQKTIFV
;
A
#
# COMPACT_ATOMS: atom_id res chain seq x y z
N MET A 1 14.48 -33.01 -6.30
CA MET A 1 14.93 -32.46 -5.00
C MET A 1 14.02 -31.29 -4.69
N ASN A 2 13.37 -31.29 -3.53
CA ASN A 2 12.66 -30.06 -3.13
C ASN A 2 13.72 -28.99 -2.84
N LEU A 3 13.74 -27.93 -3.64
CA LEU A 3 14.59 -26.77 -3.38
C LEU A 3 14.16 -26.10 -2.08
N ASN A 4 15.14 -25.67 -1.27
CA ASN A 4 14.90 -24.91 -0.05
C ASN A 4 15.36 -23.45 -0.19
N ALA A 5 14.93 -22.58 0.71
CA ALA A 5 15.21 -21.15 0.68
C ALA A 5 16.72 -20.86 0.71
N SER A 6 17.51 -21.61 1.51
CA SER A 6 18.95 -21.42 1.60
C SER A 6 19.68 -21.71 0.27
N SER A 7 19.29 -22.74 -0.47
CA SER A 7 19.88 -23.06 -1.77
C SER A 7 19.57 -22.00 -2.82
N VAL A 8 18.34 -21.50 -2.81
CA VAL A 8 17.89 -20.43 -3.70
C VAL A 8 18.53 -19.08 -3.33
N ALA A 9 18.64 -18.78 -2.03
CA ALA A 9 19.31 -17.57 -1.55
C ALA A 9 20.76 -17.49 -2.06
N ARG A 10 21.51 -18.60 -2.04
CA ARG A 10 22.86 -18.65 -2.60
C ARG A 10 22.89 -18.31 -4.10
N VAL A 11 21.94 -18.80 -4.87
CA VAL A 11 21.84 -18.48 -6.31
C VAL A 11 21.51 -17.01 -6.50
N MET A 12 20.59 -16.45 -5.70
CA MET A 12 20.18 -15.06 -5.82
C MET A 12 21.24 -14.07 -5.35
N LEU A 13 22.01 -14.40 -4.33
CA LEU A 13 23.13 -13.60 -3.84
C LEU A 13 24.34 -13.69 -4.76
N GLY A 14 24.60 -14.88 -5.36
CA GLY A 14 25.76 -15.11 -6.21
C GLY A 14 27.06 -14.67 -5.54
N ASP A 15 27.92 -14.00 -6.31
CA ASP A 15 29.18 -13.41 -5.83
C ASP A 15 29.02 -11.90 -5.49
N ALA A 16 27.80 -11.41 -5.29
CA ALA A 16 27.54 -9.99 -5.04
C ALA A 16 28.15 -9.54 -3.71
N THR A 17 28.95 -8.48 -3.76
CA THR A 17 29.46 -7.80 -2.56
C THR A 17 28.50 -6.69 -2.16
N LEU A 18 27.92 -6.77 -0.96
CA LEU A 18 27.02 -5.76 -0.43
C LEU A 18 27.78 -4.48 -0.10
N CYS A 19 27.12 -3.31 -0.27
CA CYS A 19 27.63 -2.01 0.12
C CYS A 19 27.91 -1.96 1.63
N GLU A 20 28.76 -1.04 2.05
CA GLU A 20 29.02 -0.75 3.47
C GLU A 20 27.85 0.00 4.11
N ASP A 21 27.20 0.87 3.34
CA ASP A 21 26.05 1.66 3.80
C ASP A 21 24.76 0.85 3.72
N ASP A 22 24.09 0.71 4.86
CA ASP A 22 22.78 0.08 4.98
C ASP A 22 21.72 1.15 5.26
N LEU A 23 20.48 0.90 4.84
CA LEU A 23 19.32 1.72 5.19
C LEU A 23 18.53 1.06 6.33
N TYR A 24 18.27 1.82 7.40
CA TYR A 24 17.41 1.38 8.50
C TYR A 24 16.10 2.17 8.51
N LEU A 25 14.98 1.45 8.63
CA LEU A 25 13.63 2.03 8.70
C LEU A 25 13.02 1.76 10.06
N GLY A 26 12.63 2.82 10.77
CA GLY A 26 11.91 2.77 12.05
C GLY A 26 10.41 2.84 11.82
N LEU A 27 9.70 1.73 12.03
CA LEU A 27 8.28 1.57 11.75
C LEU A 27 7.54 1.20 13.05
N GLY A 28 7.47 2.14 13.98
CA GLY A 28 7.03 1.88 15.35
C GLY A 28 8.00 0.94 16.06
N GLU A 29 7.51 -0.21 16.52
CA GLU A 29 8.34 -1.26 17.14
C GLU A 29 9.12 -2.12 16.12
N CYS A 30 8.79 -2.02 14.83
CA CYS A 30 9.47 -2.76 13.78
C CYS A 30 10.65 -1.95 13.24
N VAL A 31 11.84 -2.54 13.24
CA VAL A 31 13.00 -1.99 12.54
C VAL A 31 13.36 -2.91 11.39
N LEU A 32 13.42 -2.36 10.17
CA LEU A 32 13.89 -3.07 8.99
C LEU A 32 15.28 -2.59 8.61
N ARG A 33 16.19 -3.53 8.31
CA ARG A 33 17.49 -3.26 7.70
C ARG A 33 17.42 -3.61 6.23
N ILE A 34 17.80 -2.69 5.37
CA ILE A 34 17.81 -2.88 3.91
C ILE A 34 19.27 -2.81 3.44
N ARG A 35 19.70 -3.83 2.72
CA ARG A 35 21.05 -3.96 2.16
C ARG A 35 21.00 -4.15 0.66
N SER A 36 22.01 -3.71 -0.04
CA SER A 36 22.14 -3.91 -1.49
C SER A 36 23.62 -3.95 -1.90
N ASN A 37 23.88 -4.51 -3.08
CA ASN A 37 25.15 -4.39 -3.78
C ASN A 37 25.22 -3.10 -4.63
N SER A 38 24.16 -2.29 -4.66
CA SER A 38 24.06 -1.05 -5.47
C SER A 38 23.95 0.20 -4.59
N PRO A 39 25.02 1.04 -4.53
CA PRO A 39 24.92 2.32 -3.81
C PRO A 39 23.87 3.28 -4.39
N ALA A 40 23.59 3.16 -5.69
CA ALA A 40 22.55 3.97 -6.35
C ALA A 40 21.15 3.58 -5.84
N LEU A 41 20.88 2.27 -5.73
CA LEU A 41 19.60 1.79 -5.19
C LEU A 41 19.42 2.20 -3.72
N ILE A 42 20.46 2.08 -2.89
CA ILE A 42 20.39 2.53 -1.48
C ILE A 42 20.05 4.02 -1.41
N ARG A 43 20.67 4.88 -2.22
CA ARG A 43 20.35 6.32 -2.26
C ARG A 43 18.89 6.59 -2.65
N GLU A 44 18.36 5.91 -3.66
CA GLU A 44 16.96 6.07 -4.07
C GLU A 44 15.99 5.61 -3.00
N LEU A 45 16.25 4.45 -2.37
CA LEU A 45 15.44 3.95 -1.27
C LEU A 45 15.49 4.88 -0.05
N THR A 46 16.67 5.42 0.28
CA THR A 46 16.84 6.41 1.37
C THR A 46 16.02 7.67 1.08
N GLY A 47 16.04 8.18 -0.15
CA GLY A 47 15.22 9.32 -0.56
C GLY A 47 13.73 9.03 -0.45
N TYR A 48 13.29 7.85 -0.90
CA TYR A 48 11.89 7.45 -0.82
C TYR A 48 11.39 7.27 0.61
N PHE A 49 12.16 6.62 1.47
CA PHE A 49 11.82 6.32 2.87
C PHE A 49 12.34 7.38 3.87
N SER A 50 12.74 8.57 3.40
CA SER A 50 13.36 9.60 4.25
C SER A 50 12.56 9.94 5.49
N HIS A 51 11.23 9.86 5.44
CA HIS A 51 10.31 10.15 6.54
C HIS A 51 10.31 9.08 7.65
N VAL A 52 10.89 7.90 7.42
CA VAL A 52 11.00 6.78 8.38
C VAL A 52 12.43 6.23 8.50
N ALA A 53 13.40 6.82 7.78
CA ALA A 53 14.80 6.46 7.90
C ALA A 53 15.34 6.83 9.28
N ILE A 54 16.09 5.92 9.89
CA ILE A 54 16.71 6.10 11.22
C ILE A 54 18.19 5.71 11.17
N ASP A 55 18.93 6.10 12.20
CA ASP A 55 20.28 5.60 12.43
C ASP A 55 20.28 4.08 12.67
N ALA A 56 21.45 3.45 12.48
CA ALA A 56 21.64 2.02 12.64
C ALA A 56 21.15 1.55 14.03
N LYS A 57 20.31 0.51 14.02
CA LYS A 57 19.72 -0.08 15.22
C LYS A 57 19.56 -1.58 15.00
N GLU A 58 19.38 -2.34 16.09
CA GLU A 58 19.01 -3.74 16.01
C GLU A 58 17.72 -3.90 15.16
N ALA A 59 17.78 -4.69 14.11
CA ALA A 59 16.70 -4.88 13.17
C ALA A 59 15.92 -6.16 13.45
N ALA A 60 14.60 -6.07 13.41
CA ALA A 60 13.70 -7.23 13.52
C ALA A 60 13.77 -8.11 12.27
N MET A 61 14.04 -7.52 11.10
CA MET A 61 14.14 -8.22 9.82
C MET A 61 15.13 -7.53 8.89
N GLU A 62 15.77 -8.33 8.04
CA GLU A 62 16.65 -7.85 6.96
C GLU A 62 16.02 -8.12 5.60
N VAL A 63 16.16 -7.15 4.69
CA VAL A 63 15.83 -7.26 3.27
C VAL A 63 17.09 -7.00 2.44
N ILE A 64 17.42 -7.91 1.54
CA ILE A 64 18.57 -7.77 0.64
C ILE A 64 18.05 -7.54 -0.78
N ALA A 65 18.52 -6.49 -1.45
CA ALA A 65 18.19 -6.20 -2.83
C ALA A 65 19.43 -6.29 -3.72
N ILE A 66 19.48 -7.28 -4.59
CA ILE A 66 20.61 -7.54 -5.49
C ILE A 66 20.29 -6.96 -6.87
N GLU A 67 20.97 -5.88 -7.20
CA GLU A 67 20.96 -5.27 -8.54
C GLU A 67 21.82 -6.08 -9.49
N GLY A 68 21.28 -6.47 -10.64
CA GLY A 68 21.96 -7.20 -11.69
C GLY A 68 21.01 -7.93 -12.62
N ASP A 69 21.52 -8.96 -13.27
CA ASP A 69 20.72 -9.84 -14.11
C ASP A 69 19.74 -10.67 -13.27
N VAL A 70 18.64 -11.08 -13.90
CA VAL A 70 17.66 -11.96 -13.26
C VAL A 70 18.28 -13.33 -12.99
N PRO A 71 18.33 -13.80 -11.72
CA PRO A 71 18.95 -15.06 -11.39
C PRO A 71 18.18 -16.24 -11.99
N GLN A 72 18.93 -17.24 -12.48
CA GLN A 72 18.37 -18.48 -13.02
C GLN A 72 18.16 -19.47 -11.88
N THR A 73 16.98 -19.50 -11.30
CA THR A 73 16.67 -20.36 -10.14
C THR A 73 16.31 -21.79 -10.51
N GLY A 74 16.05 -22.08 -11.78
CA GLY A 74 15.71 -23.41 -12.27
C GLY A 74 14.36 -23.96 -11.79
N VAL A 75 13.47 -23.09 -11.27
CA VAL A 75 12.13 -23.48 -10.80
C VAL A 75 11.07 -23.15 -11.84
N GLU A 76 10.00 -23.95 -11.85
CA GLU A 76 8.78 -23.65 -12.60
C GLU A 76 7.85 -22.80 -11.76
N PHE A 77 7.26 -21.75 -12.37
CA PHE A 77 6.37 -20.82 -11.69
C PHE A 77 4.92 -21.06 -12.09
N THR A 78 4.04 -21.05 -11.09
CA THR A 78 2.58 -21.05 -11.25
C THR A 78 2.06 -19.61 -11.22
N ASP A 79 1.12 -19.25 -12.08
CA ASP A 79 0.55 -17.92 -12.11
C ASP A 79 -0.28 -17.64 -10.85
N TRP A 80 -0.04 -16.48 -10.23
CA TRP A 80 -0.88 -15.96 -9.16
C TRP A 80 -2.18 -15.43 -9.73
N LYS A 81 -3.31 -15.96 -9.26
CA LYS A 81 -4.65 -15.55 -9.70
C LYS A 81 -4.90 -14.08 -9.42
N ARG A 82 -5.40 -13.37 -10.40
CA ARG A 82 -5.71 -11.95 -10.25
C ARG A 82 -7.09 -11.73 -9.64
N GLU A 83 -7.26 -10.55 -9.03
CA GLU A 83 -8.56 -10.08 -8.57
C GLU A 83 -9.59 -10.11 -9.73
N PRO A 84 -10.88 -10.37 -9.45
CA PRO A 84 -11.93 -10.38 -10.47
C PRO A 84 -11.92 -9.10 -11.33
N GLY A 85 -12.14 -9.24 -12.63
CA GLY A 85 -12.15 -8.12 -13.59
C GLY A 85 -10.78 -7.66 -14.09
N LYS A 86 -9.66 -8.19 -13.57
CA LYS A 86 -8.31 -7.88 -14.07
C LYS A 86 -7.77 -8.99 -14.96
N THR A 87 -7.22 -8.63 -16.13
CA THR A 87 -6.68 -9.55 -17.14
C THR A 87 -5.15 -9.55 -17.17
N GLY A 88 -4.56 -10.56 -17.83
CA GLY A 88 -3.13 -10.72 -18.05
C GLY A 88 -2.35 -11.20 -16.81
N ARG A 89 -1.11 -11.65 -17.06
CA ARG A 89 -0.19 -12.15 -16.03
C ARG A 89 0.51 -10.97 -15.34
N LYS A 90 0.59 -11.01 -14.01
CA LYS A 90 1.29 -10.00 -13.21
C LYS A 90 2.35 -10.62 -12.33
N ASP A 91 1.95 -11.55 -11.51
CA ASP A 91 2.77 -12.26 -10.54
C ASP A 91 2.67 -13.77 -10.79
N ALA A 92 3.77 -14.49 -10.58
CA ALA A 92 3.81 -15.94 -10.53
C ALA A 92 4.62 -16.37 -9.31
N TYR A 93 4.44 -17.59 -8.83
CA TYR A 93 5.10 -18.08 -7.62
C TYR A 93 5.55 -19.53 -7.75
N ALA A 94 6.49 -19.92 -6.92
CA ALA A 94 6.90 -21.30 -6.74
C ALA A 94 7.11 -21.56 -5.25
N GLU A 95 6.49 -22.64 -4.73
CA GLU A 95 6.69 -23.06 -3.35
C GLU A 95 8.03 -23.78 -3.20
N LEU A 96 8.73 -23.46 -2.13
CA LEU A 96 9.93 -24.15 -1.67
C LEU A 96 9.59 -24.98 -0.42
N ALA A 97 10.53 -25.78 0.05
CA ALA A 97 10.32 -26.57 1.26
C ALA A 97 10.07 -25.70 2.51
N ASP A 98 10.66 -24.49 2.55
CA ASP A 98 10.69 -23.57 3.69
C ASP A 98 10.57 -22.10 3.25
N GLY A 99 9.98 -21.86 2.08
CA GLY A 99 9.85 -20.50 1.54
C GLY A 99 9.05 -20.47 0.25
N ARG A 100 8.98 -19.27 -0.35
CA ARG A 100 8.32 -19.03 -1.63
C ARG A 100 9.15 -18.11 -2.50
N LEU A 101 9.28 -18.45 -3.79
CA LEU A 101 9.71 -17.51 -4.81
C LEU A 101 8.50 -16.81 -5.43
N VAL A 102 8.62 -15.49 -5.66
CA VAL A 102 7.64 -14.70 -6.40
C VAL A 102 8.34 -14.06 -7.59
N HIS A 103 7.81 -14.31 -8.78
CA HIS A 103 8.29 -13.74 -10.04
C HIS A 103 7.34 -12.63 -10.52
N LYS A 104 7.86 -11.44 -10.72
CA LYS A 104 7.14 -10.31 -11.33
C LYS A 104 7.23 -10.42 -12.85
N VAL A 105 6.24 -11.06 -13.46
CA VAL A 105 6.27 -11.45 -14.89
C VAL A 105 6.61 -10.30 -15.84
N ARG A 106 6.19 -9.07 -15.54
CA ARG A 106 6.41 -7.91 -16.41
C ARG A 106 7.81 -7.29 -16.31
N THR A 107 8.46 -7.45 -15.17
CA THR A 107 9.78 -6.85 -14.90
C THR A 107 10.90 -7.86 -14.85
N GLY A 108 10.56 -9.14 -14.79
CA GLY A 108 11.50 -10.25 -14.64
C GLY A 108 12.05 -10.41 -13.23
N MET A 109 11.81 -9.47 -12.32
CA MET A 109 12.36 -9.54 -10.95
C MET A 109 11.88 -10.77 -10.19
N ILE A 110 12.77 -11.36 -9.41
CA ILE A 110 12.51 -12.52 -8.56
C ILE A 110 12.70 -12.12 -7.09
N PHE A 111 11.79 -12.60 -6.25
CA PHE A 111 11.78 -12.34 -4.82
C PHE A 111 11.72 -13.66 -4.07
N LEU A 112 12.62 -13.84 -3.11
CA LEU A 112 12.60 -14.95 -2.16
C LEU A 112 11.99 -14.45 -0.84
N GLN A 113 10.94 -15.12 -0.39
CA GLN A 113 10.31 -14.92 0.90
C GLN A 113 10.42 -16.21 1.73
N SER A 114 11.05 -16.12 2.89
CA SER A 114 11.06 -17.17 3.91
C SER A 114 11.19 -16.55 5.30
N GLU A 115 11.20 -17.37 6.33
CA GLU A 115 11.44 -16.89 7.70
C GLU A 115 12.85 -16.31 7.85
N GLU A 116 13.85 -16.88 7.17
CA GLU A 116 15.25 -16.47 7.26
C GLU A 116 15.66 -15.48 6.16
N TYR A 117 15.19 -15.70 4.92
CA TYR A 117 15.65 -14.96 3.75
C TYR A 117 14.54 -14.08 3.15
N ARG A 118 14.87 -12.82 2.92
CA ARG A 118 14.03 -11.83 2.22
C ARG A 118 14.89 -11.13 1.18
N ILE A 119 14.89 -11.67 -0.05
CA ILE A 119 15.81 -11.25 -1.11
C ILE A 119 15.01 -10.81 -2.34
N ALA A 120 15.30 -9.62 -2.86
CA ALA A 120 14.89 -9.16 -4.17
C ALA A 120 16.09 -9.23 -5.12
N ALA A 121 15.93 -9.75 -6.34
CA ALA A 121 17.02 -9.83 -7.30
C ALA A 121 16.55 -9.58 -8.74
N GLY A 122 17.42 -8.97 -9.54
CA GLY A 122 17.19 -8.54 -10.91
C GLY A 122 17.44 -7.04 -11.09
N PRO A 123 16.86 -6.38 -12.09
CA PRO A 123 17.06 -4.95 -12.37
C PRO A 123 16.34 -4.07 -11.32
N CYS A 124 16.83 -4.14 -10.06
CA CYS A 124 16.22 -3.52 -8.89
C CYS A 124 16.20 -1.98 -8.99
N LEU A 125 17.24 -1.37 -9.57
CA LEU A 125 17.32 0.08 -9.75
C LEU A 125 16.26 0.56 -10.75
N GLN A 126 16.15 -0.13 -11.89
CA GLN A 126 15.14 0.19 -12.90
C GLN A 126 13.71 0.02 -12.38
N TYR A 127 13.50 -0.98 -11.52
CA TYR A 127 12.18 -1.31 -10.96
C TYR A 127 12.17 -1.15 -9.43
N ASN A 128 12.79 -0.08 -8.91
CA ASN A 128 12.90 0.21 -7.48
C ASN A 128 11.54 0.17 -6.75
N ASN A 129 10.46 0.54 -7.44
CA ASN A 129 9.10 0.45 -6.92
C ASN A 129 8.69 -0.99 -6.54
N GLN A 130 9.27 -2.02 -7.17
CA GLN A 130 9.03 -3.42 -6.78
C GLN A 130 9.80 -3.76 -5.50
N VAL A 131 11.03 -3.23 -5.34
CA VAL A 131 11.81 -3.36 -4.10
C VAL A 131 11.09 -2.64 -2.96
N ILE A 132 10.60 -1.41 -3.18
CA ILE A 132 9.79 -0.65 -2.22
C ILE A 132 8.55 -1.44 -1.78
N ASN A 133 7.83 -2.06 -2.74
CA ASN A 133 6.67 -2.90 -2.42
C ASN A 133 7.06 -4.13 -1.60
N PHE A 134 8.20 -4.75 -1.89
CA PHE A 134 8.70 -5.91 -1.15
C PHE A 134 9.10 -5.54 0.29
N ILE A 135 9.80 -4.42 0.48
CA ILE A 135 10.12 -3.88 1.82
C ILE A 135 8.83 -3.63 2.61
N ASN A 136 7.86 -2.95 2.00
CA ASN A 136 6.56 -2.73 2.64
C ASN A 136 5.82 -4.04 2.98
N SER A 137 5.98 -5.09 2.15
CA SER A 137 5.39 -6.40 2.44
C SER A 137 5.97 -7.03 3.70
N GLN A 138 7.23 -6.76 4.03
CA GLN A 138 7.83 -7.26 5.28
C GLN A 138 7.21 -6.58 6.51
N HIS A 139 7.02 -5.27 6.45
CA HIS A 139 6.30 -4.55 7.51
C HIS A 139 4.84 -5.03 7.63
N MET A 140 4.16 -5.26 6.50
CA MET A 140 2.79 -5.80 6.52
C MET A 140 2.73 -7.20 7.16
N ASN A 141 3.69 -8.08 6.87
CA ASN A 141 3.80 -9.39 7.52
C ASN A 141 4.00 -9.23 9.04
N TRP A 142 4.90 -8.33 9.44
CA TRP A 142 5.16 -8.05 10.85
C TRP A 142 3.90 -7.56 11.59
N LEU A 143 3.11 -6.68 10.98
CA LEU A 143 1.84 -6.20 11.54
C LEU A 143 0.82 -7.34 11.68
N GLN A 144 0.63 -8.13 10.62
CA GLN A 144 -0.36 -9.23 10.61
C GLN A 144 0.00 -10.34 11.62
N HIS A 145 1.30 -10.66 11.80
CA HIS A 145 1.75 -11.59 12.85
C HIS A 145 1.43 -11.09 14.28
N ARG A 146 1.11 -9.80 14.43
CA ARG A 146 0.69 -9.17 15.69
C ARG A 146 -0.80 -8.90 15.76
N GLY A 147 -1.58 -9.54 14.89
CA GLY A 147 -3.04 -9.46 14.89
C GLY A 147 -3.61 -8.22 14.22
N TRP A 148 -2.81 -7.39 13.54
CA TRP A 148 -3.35 -6.30 12.74
C TRP A 148 -4.06 -6.82 11.50
N LEU A 149 -5.26 -6.34 11.23
CA LEU A 149 -6.08 -6.68 10.08
C LEU A 149 -5.86 -5.67 8.95
N ILE A 150 -5.54 -6.16 7.75
CA ILE A 150 -5.28 -5.31 6.59
C ILE A 150 -6.56 -4.85 5.91
N CYS A 151 -6.72 -3.54 5.68
CA CYS A 151 -7.83 -2.94 4.94
C CYS A 151 -7.37 -2.30 3.62
N HIS A 152 -8.20 -2.41 2.59
CA HIS A 152 -8.07 -1.70 1.31
C HIS A 152 -8.55 -0.25 1.46
N ALA A 153 -7.83 0.54 2.21
CA ALA A 153 -8.23 1.89 2.57
C ALA A 153 -7.08 2.87 2.59
N SER A 154 -7.40 4.14 2.41
CA SER A 154 -6.55 5.27 2.79
C SER A 154 -6.82 5.64 4.24
N GLY A 155 -5.84 6.26 4.91
CA GLY A 155 -5.97 6.79 6.26
C GLY A 155 -5.54 8.24 6.33
N LEU A 156 -6.37 9.08 6.95
CA LEU A 156 -6.09 10.48 7.29
C LEU A 156 -6.25 10.67 8.79
N VAL A 157 -5.52 11.62 9.36
CA VAL A 157 -5.64 11.96 10.79
C VAL A 157 -6.03 13.43 10.94
N HIS A 158 -7.12 13.68 11.65
CA HIS A 158 -7.58 15.01 12.05
C HIS A 158 -7.83 15.01 13.56
N ALA A 159 -7.32 16.03 14.26
CA ALA A 159 -7.43 16.15 15.72
C ALA A 159 -7.04 14.87 16.49
N GLY A 160 -6.02 14.13 16.01
CA GLY A 160 -5.53 12.89 16.62
C GLY A 160 -6.38 11.65 16.36
N GLN A 161 -7.44 11.74 15.55
CA GLN A 161 -8.33 10.64 15.18
C GLN A 161 -8.16 10.27 13.70
N CYS A 162 -8.05 8.98 13.41
CA CYS A 162 -7.97 8.50 12.04
C CYS A 162 -9.37 8.41 11.42
N LEU A 163 -9.48 8.86 10.17
CA LEU A 163 -10.56 8.53 9.24
C LEU A 163 -10.03 7.53 8.22
N GLY A 164 -10.59 6.33 8.19
CA GLY A 164 -10.36 5.36 7.11
C GLY A 164 -11.24 5.69 5.90
N ILE A 165 -10.69 5.63 4.69
CA ILE A 165 -11.45 5.83 3.44
C ILE A 165 -11.29 4.61 2.58
N ALA A 166 -12.34 3.81 2.46
CA ALA A 166 -12.43 2.64 1.58
C ALA A 166 -13.32 2.93 0.37
N GLY A 167 -13.40 1.98 -0.54
CA GLY A 167 -14.30 2.06 -1.70
C GLY A 167 -13.89 1.10 -2.79
N PHE A 168 -14.82 0.84 -3.68
CA PHE A 168 -14.60 -0.05 -4.81
C PHE A 168 -13.54 0.47 -5.77
N SER A 169 -13.02 -0.41 -6.63
CA SER A 169 -11.95 -0.06 -7.57
C SER A 169 -12.37 1.14 -8.44
N GLY A 170 -11.49 2.13 -8.55
CA GLY A 170 -11.78 3.36 -9.30
C GLY A 170 -12.70 4.36 -8.58
N GLY A 171 -13.11 4.10 -7.33
CA GLY A 171 -14.03 4.96 -6.57
C GLY A 171 -13.45 6.30 -6.09
N GLY A 172 -12.18 6.64 -6.41
CA GLY A 172 -11.61 7.95 -6.09
C GLY A 172 -11.01 8.11 -4.69
N LYS A 173 -10.73 7.00 -3.96
CA LYS A 173 -10.12 7.04 -2.61
C LYS A 173 -8.91 7.96 -2.51
N SER A 174 -7.91 7.76 -3.37
CA SER A 174 -6.68 8.57 -3.36
C SER A 174 -6.93 10.03 -3.72
N THR A 175 -7.87 10.28 -4.64
CA THR A 175 -8.27 11.64 -5.02
C THR A 175 -8.92 12.36 -3.83
N LEU A 176 -9.92 11.75 -3.19
CA LEU A 176 -10.57 12.32 -2.01
C LEU A 176 -9.57 12.57 -0.88
N MET A 177 -8.72 11.57 -0.57
CA MET A 177 -7.69 11.68 0.46
C MET A 177 -6.78 12.89 0.24
N LEU A 178 -6.28 13.08 -1.00
CA LEU A 178 -5.37 14.19 -1.31
C LEU A 178 -6.07 15.54 -1.29
N HIS A 179 -7.36 15.63 -1.69
CA HIS A 179 -8.15 16.85 -1.53
C HIS A 179 -8.43 17.19 -0.06
N MET A 180 -8.67 16.17 0.79
CA MET A 180 -8.82 16.42 2.23
C MET A 180 -7.51 16.87 2.90
N LEU A 181 -6.35 16.46 2.37
CA LEU A 181 -5.04 16.93 2.81
C LEU A 181 -4.74 18.39 2.44
N ASP A 182 -5.55 19.03 1.59
CA ASP A 182 -5.44 20.46 1.33
C ASP A 182 -5.77 21.30 2.57
N ASP A 183 -6.50 20.73 3.55
CA ASP A 183 -6.66 21.28 4.89
C ASP A 183 -5.39 21.01 5.72
N ASP A 184 -4.75 22.07 6.21
CA ASP A 184 -3.50 21.96 6.98
C ASP A 184 -3.68 21.28 8.36
N ALA A 185 -4.90 21.14 8.87
CA ALA A 185 -5.22 20.40 10.09
C ALA A 185 -5.25 18.86 9.88
N VAL A 186 -5.25 18.40 8.63
CA VAL A 186 -5.34 16.97 8.28
C VAL A 186 -3.94 16.42 8.00
N SER A 187 -3.58 15.28 8.53
CA SER A 187 -2.33 14.56 8.28
C SER A 187 -2.56 13.27 7.51
N TYR A 188 -1.56 12.87 6.75
CA TYR A 188 -1.54 11.62 5.98
C TYR A 188 -1.12 10.45 6.88
N MET A 189 -1.77 9.30 6.73
CA MET A 189 -1.34 8.04 7.34
C MET A 189 -0.93 7.02 6.28
N THR A 190 -1.81 6.72 5.33
CA THR A 190 -1.55 5.75 4.26
C THR A 190 -2.52 5.91 3.09
N ASN A 191 -2.18 5.38 1.91
CA ASN A 191 -3.04 5.50 0.72
C ASN A 191 -3.85 4.24 0.37
N ASP A 192 -3.30 3.02 0.54
CA ASP A 192 -3.90 1.79 -0.02
C ASP A 192 -3.93 0.63 0.98
N ARG A 193 -3.18 0.74 2.07
CA ARG A 193 -3.00 -0.30 3.08
C ARG A 193 -3.13 0.31 4.47
N LEU A 194 -4.32 0.29 5.00
CA LEU A 194 -4.61 0.66 6.37
C LEU A 194 -4.71 -0.62 7.20
N PHE A 195 -4.05 -0.65 8.34
CA PHE A 195 -4.16 -1.74 9.29
C PHE A 195 -4.97 -1.29 10.49
N VAL A 196 -5.82 -2.19 11.00
CA VAL A 196 -6.64 -1.94 12.17
C VAL A 196 -6.48 -3.05 13.19
N ARG A 197 -6.53 -2.72 14.47
CA ARG A 197 -6.53 -3.68 15.58
C ARG A 197 -7.14 -3.04 16.82
N VAL A 198 -7.93 -3.82 17.57
CA VAL A 198 -8.40 -3.40 18.89
C VAL A 198 -7.25 -3.53 19.90
N GLU A 199 -6.90 -2.43 20.55
CA GLU A 199 -5.89 -2.34 21.61
C GLU A 199 -6.50 -1.71 22.84
N SER A 200 -6.49 -2.41 23.97
CA SER A 200 -7.01 -1.88 25.24
C SER A 200 -8.43 -1.30 25.17
N GLY A 201 -9.29 -1.89 24.34
CA GLY A 201 -10.67 -1.44 24.15
C GLY A 201 -10.86 -0.26 23.20
N GLN A 202 -9.84 0.10 22.43
CA GLN A 202 -9.93 1.11 21.39
C GLN A 202 -9.41 0.54 20.07
N THR A 203 -10.07 0.83 18.95
CA THR A 203 -9.58 0.44 17.64
C THR A 203 -8.49 1.42 17.21
N MET A 204 -7.30 0.89 16.94
CA MET A 204 -6.15 1.63 16.43
C MET A 204 -6.01 1.42 14.93
N ALA A 205 -5.57 2.45 14.23
CA ALA A 205 -5.18 2.41 12.83
C ALA A 205 -3.66 2.59 12.70
N CYS A 206 -3.06 1.85 11.75
CA CYS A 206 -1.64 1.96 11.42
C CYS A 206 -1.47 2.00 9.90
N GLY A 207 -0.66 2.94 9.41
CA GLY A 207 -0.27 3.04 8.01
C GLY A 207 1.01 2.29 7.68
N ILE A 208 1.30 2.11 6.40
CA ILE A 208 2.60 1.65 5.92
C ILE A 208 3.36 2.83 5.29
N PRO A 209 4.70 2.84 5.30
CA PRO A 209 5.52 3.95 4.80
C PRO A 209 5.57 3.94 3.26
N LYS A 210 4.41 3.95 2.63
CA LYS A 210 4.26 3.96 1.18
C LYS A 210 3.62 5.25 0.73
N LEU A 211 4.33 5.99 -0.13
CA LEU A 211 3.83 7.21 -0.73
C LEU A 211 2.61 6.94 -1.61
N PRO A 212 1.63 7.87 -1.68
CA PRO A 212 0.52 7.76 -2.61
C PRO A 212 1.03 7.71 -4.05
N ARG A 213 0.52 6.75 -4.83
CA ARG A 213 0.78 6.67 -6.28
C ARG A 213 -0.49 6.99 -7.04
N ILE A 214 -0.48 8.08 -7.77
CA ILE A 214 -1.65 8.66 -8.42
C ILE A 214 -1.50 8.75 -9.93
N ASN A 215 -2.62 8.77 -10.61
CA ASN A 215 -2.69 9.00 -12.05
C ASN A 215 -2.75 10.51 -12.36
N PRO A 216 -2.39 10.93 -13.59
CA PRO A 216 -2.40 12.32 -14.02
C PRO A 216 -3.73 13.04 -13.80
N GLY A 217 -4.86 12.34 -13.92
CA GLY A 217 -6.19 12.91 -13.68
C GLY A 217 -6.35 13.51 -12.28
N THR A 218 -5.73 12.90 -11.26
CA THR A 218 -5.71 13.47 -9.90
C THR A 218 -4.82 14.72 -9.83
N ILE A 219 -3.68 14.73 -10.55
CA ILE A 219 -2.72 15.84 -10.51
C ILE A 219 -3.29 17.11 -11.15
N VAL A 220 -3.88 16.99 -12.35
CA VAL A 220 -4.30 18.16 -13.14
C VAL A 220 -5.44 18.94 -12.50
N TYR A 221 -6.26 18.28 -11.66
CA TYR A 221 -7.40 18.89 -10.99
C TYR A 221 -7.16 19.30 -9.53
N ASN A 222 -5.99 18.95 -8.94
CA ASN A 222 -5.62 19.40 -7.61
C ASN A 222 -4.52 20.48 -7.71
N PRO A 223 -4.78 21.75 -7.31
CA PRO A 223 -3.80 22.83 -7.42
C PRO A 223 -2.46 22.56 -6.71
N ARG A 224 -2.45 21.88 -5.56
CA ARG A 224 -1.21 21.56 -4.83
C ARG A 224 -0.34 20.55 -5.56
N LEU A 225 -0.95 19.67 -6.38
CA LEU A 225 -0.22 18.61 -7.09
C LEU A 225 0.30 19.07 -8.46
N GLN A 226 -0.19 20.18 -9.01
CA GLN A 226 0.15 20.64 -10.36
C GLN A 226 1.66 20.83 -10.59
N GLY A 227 2.41 21.21 -9.55
CA GLY A 227 3.86 21.33 -9.59
C GLY A 227 4.63 20.03 -9.76
N MET A 228 3.97 18.87 -9.68
CA MET A 228 4.60 17.55 -9.88
C MET A 228 4.86 17.22 -11.35
N ILE A 229 4.23 17.95 -12.27
CA ILE A 229 4.39 17.79 -13.72
C ILE A 229 4.70 19.15 -14.37
N SER A 230 5.35 19.14 -15.54
CA SER A 230 5.61 20.38 -16.25
C SER A 230 4.33 21.06 -16.76
N ALA A 231 4.37 22.37 -16.97
CA ALA A 231 3.26 23.13 -17.51
C ALA A 231 2.80 22.59 -18.89
N GLU A 232 3.77 22.21 -19.74
CA GLU A 232 3.50 21.63 -21.07
C GLU A 232 2.79 20.26 -20.94
N LYS A 233 3.25 19.40 -20.04
CA LYS A 233 2.60 18.10 -19.78
C LYS A 233 1.19 18.30 -19.27
N ARG A 234 0.99 19.24 -18.33
CA ARG A 234 -0.34 19.57 -17.80
C ARG A 234 -1.29 20.05 -18.90
N GLU A 235 -0.83 20.95 -19.79
CA GLU A 235 -1.63 21.43 -20.91
C GLU A 235 -2.03 20.30 -21.88
N GLN A 236 -1.09 19.37 -22.15
CA GLN A 236 -1.36 18.18 -22.97
C GLN A 236 -2.44 17.31 -22.34
N LEU A 237 -2.35 17.03 -21.03
CA LEU A 237 -3.31 16.21 -20.30
C LEU A 237 -4.70 16.81 -20.25
N LEU A 238 -4.81 18.14 -20.10
CA LEU A 238 -6.10 18.86 -20.08
C LEU A 238 -6.82 18.88 -21.44
N LYS A 239 -6.10 18.55 -22.56
CA LYS A 239 -6.71 18.40 -23.90
C LYS A 239 -7.35 17.04 -24.13
N LEU A 240 -7.05 16.05 -23.28
CA LEU A 240 -7.65 14.71 -23.37
C LEU A 240 -9.12 14.75 -22.96
N ALA A 241 -9.91 13.87 -23.58
CA ALA A 241 -11.27 13.65 -23.12
C ALA A 241 -11.26 13.14 -21.66
N PRO A 242 -12.26 13.48 -20.82
CA PRO A 242 -12.29 13.04 -19.42
C PRO A 242 -12.12 11.53 -19.24
N GLN A 243 -12.67 10.72 -20.15
CA GLN A 243 -12.54 9.28 -20.12
C GLN A 243 -11.10 8.82 -20.42
N GLU A 244 -10.44 9.42 -21.42
CA GLU A 244 -9.04 9.10 -21.77
C GLU A 244 -8.08 9.46 -20.63
N LEU A 245 -8.27 10.65 -20.02
CA LEU A 245 -7.46 11.08 -18.87
C LEU A 245 -7.64 10.16 -17.67
N TRP A 246 -8.83 9.63 -17.48
CA TRP A 246 -9.13 8.70 -16.41
C TRP A 246 -8.50 7.32 -16.61
N GLU A 247 -8.48 6.82 -17.83
CA GLU A 247 -7.92 5.51 -18.19
C GLU A 247 -6.39 5.51 -18.28
N LEU A 248 -5.79 6.72 -18.27
CA LEU A 248 -4.34 6.87 -18.39
C LEU A 248 -3.63 6.34 -17.14
N GLU A 249 -2.92 5.21 -17.28
CA GLU A 249 -2.13 4.58 -16.22
C GLU A 249 -0.66 5.04 -16.25
N GLU A 250 -0.42 6.28 -15.91
CA GLU A 250 0.91 6.86 -15.66
C GLU A 250 1.00 7.23 -14.18
N LYS A 251 1.86 6.54 -13.40
CA LYS A 251 1.86 6.66 -11.94
C LYS A 251 2.95 7.60 -11.45
N TYR A 252 2.57 8.57 -10.62
CA TYR A 252 3.45 9.50 -9.92
C TYR A 252 3.39 9.28 -8.42
N ASP A 253 4.55 9.22 -7.76
CA ASP A 253 4.62 9.15 -6.29
C ASP A 253 4.50 10.56 -5.70
N VAL A 254 3.60 10.74 -4.73
CA VAL A 254 3.38 12.03 -4.05
C VAL A 254 4.22 12.06 -2.79
N HIS A 255 5.28 12.85 -2.79
CA HIS A 255 6.08 13.12 -1.59
C HIS A 255 5.32 14.07 -0.67
N ILE A 256 4.63 13.51 0.33
CA ILE A 256 3.72 14.25 1.22
C ILE A 256 4.42 15.46 1.87
N ASP A 257 5.62 15.27 2.42
CA ASP A 257 6.36 16.35 3.08
C ASP A 257 6.75 17.49 2.11
N GLN A 258 6.97 17.18 0.83
CA GLN A 258 7.31 18.18 -0.18
C GLN A 258 6.09 18.95 -0.68
N VAL A 259 4.96 18.26 -0.84
CA VAL A 259 3.73 18.82 -1.44
C VAL A 259 2.85 19.48 -0.39
N TYR A 260 2.70 18.85 0.77
CA TYR A 260 1.77 19.28 1.82
C TYR A 260 2.45 19.88 3.05
N GLY A 261 3.78 19.82 3.13
CA GLY A 261 4.59 20.35 4.22
C GLY A 261 5.12 19.26 5.16
N ALA A 262 6.26 19.54 5.77
CA ALA A 262 6.93 18.61 6.68
C ALA A 262 6.10 18.28 7.92
N GLY A 263 6.22 17.04 8.42
CA GLY A 263 5.54 16.60 9.64
C GLY A 263 4.05 16.26 9.44
N ARG A 264 3.59 16.14 8.19
CA ARG A 264 2.21 15.80 7.86
C ARG A 264 1.97 14.29 7.76
N ILE A 265 2.93 13.45 8.16
CA ILE A 265 2.82 11.98 8.14
C ILE A 265 2.66 11.48 9.57
N VAL A 266 1.60 10.72 9.84
CA VAL A 266 1.28 10.08 11.12
C VAL A 266 1.22 8.58 10.91
N ALA A 267 2.06 7.81 11.60
CA ALA A 267 2.15 6.36 11.39
C ALA A 267 0.98 5.59 12.02
N GLN A 268 0.47 6.04 13.19
CA GLN A 268 -0.57 5.35 13.94
C GLN A 268 -1.44 6.36 14.70
N ALA A 269 -2.74 6.09 14.77
CA ALA A 269 -3.70 6.87 15.57
C ALA A 269 -4.93 6.01 15.89
N PRO A 270 -5.72 6.34 16.93
CA PRO A 270 -7.05 5.77 17.11
C PRO A 270 -7.93 6.01 15.89
N ILE A 271 -8.76 5.04 15.51
CA ILE A 271 -9.73 5.19 14.43
C ILE A 271 -11.15 5.18 14.97
N SER A 272 -11.87 6.25 14.74
CA SER A 272 -13.26 6.39 15.17
C SER A 272 -14.27 6.32 14.01
N ASN A 273 -13.83 6.60 12.79
CA ASN A 273 -14.70 6.68 11.62
C ASN A 273 -14.12 6.00 10.40
N PHE A 274 -14.98 5.36 9.62
CA PHE A 274 -14.64 4.78 8.32
C PHE A 274 -15.65 5.26 7.27
N LEU A 275 -15.18 5.81 6.15
CA LEU A 275 -15.99 6.24 5.03
C LEU A 275 -15.84 5.26 3.87
N ILE A 276 -16.94 4.68 3.41
CA ILE A 276 -16.97 3.76 2.26
C ILE A 276 -17.56 4.47 1.05
N LEU A 277 -16.76 4.64 0.00
CA LEU A 277 -17.18 5.25 -1.25
C LEU A 277 -17.93 4.22 -2.11
N ASN A 278 -19.26 4.31 -2.09
CA ASN A 278 -20.19 3.51 -2.89
C ASN A 278 -21.02 4.37 -3.85
N TRP A 279 -20.47 5.50 -4.27
CA TRP A 279 -21.06 6.37 -5.27
C TRP A 279 -20.84 5.87 -6.70
N LYS A 280 -21.58 6.44 -7.67
CA LYS A 280 -21.56 6.05 -9.08
C LYS A 280 -21.42 7.26 -9.96
N ARG A 281 -20.69 7.12 -11.08
CA ARG A 281 -20.48 8.19 -12.04
C ARG A 281 -21.74 8.62 -12.79
N ASP A 282 -22.58 7.64 -13.08
CA ASP A 282 -23.81 7.74 -13.85
C ASP A 282 -25.05 7.94 -12.96
N SER A 283 -24.85 8.23 -11.67
CA SER A 283 -25.95 8.55 -10.76
C SER A 283 -26.39 10.00 -10.94
N ASP A 284 -27.70 10.22 -11.04
CA ASP A 284 -28.33 11.53 -10.97
C ASP A 284 -28.63 11.99 -9.53
N ASP A 285 -28.53 11.07 -8.57
CA ASP A 285 -28.76 11.36 -7.16
C ASP A 285 -27.67 12.29 -6.62
N GLU A 286 -28.06 13.20 -5.74
CA GLU A 286 -27.13 14.07 -5.04
C GLU A 286 -26.16 13.28 -4.13
N THR A 287 -24.91 13.72 -4.06
CA THR A 287 -23.91 13.16 -3.13
C THR A 287 -24.40 13.30 -1.68
N SER A 288 -24.41 12.20 -0.96
CA SER A 288 -24.82 12.12 0.45
C SER A 288 -23.92 11.18 1.23
N ILE A 289 -23.91 11.32 2.56
CA ILE A 289 -23.32 10.36 3.49
C ILE A 289 -24.38 9.91 4.47
N GLU A 290 -24.33 8.63 4.82
CA GLU A 290 -25.24 8.00 5.77
C GLU A 290 -24.46 7.05 6.68
N GLN A 291 -24.75 7.09 7.98
CA GLN A 291 -24.20 6.08 8.91
C GLN A 291 -24.88 4.75 8.64
N VAL A 292 -24.10 3.67 8.58
CA VAL A 292 -24.58 2.33 8.29
C VAL A 292 -24.06 1.31 9.33
N ASP A 293 -24.84 0.28 9.55
CA ASP A 293 -24.40 -0.91 10.30
C ASP A 293 -23.73 -1.90 9.35
N LEU A 294 -22.40 -2.10 9.52
CA LEU A 294 -21.62 -2.98 8.66
C LEU A 294 -22.06 -4.45 8.77
N GLY A 295 -22.60 -4.88 9.92
CA GLY A 295 -23.16 -6.21 10.11
C GLY A 295 -24.40 -6.46 9.26
N ALA A 296 -25.26 -5.43 9.10
CA ALA A 296 -26.43 -5.45 8.22
C ALA A 296 -26.04 -5.19 6.74
N ARG A 297 -24.92 -4.53 6.47
CA ARG A 297 -24.44 -4.13 5.14
C ARG A 297 -23.13 -4.86 4.78
N ARG A 298 -23.12 -6.19 4.90
CA ARG A 298 -21.93 -7.03 4.57
C ARG A 298 -21.45 -6.86 3.12
N ASP A 299 -22.31 -6.43 2.21
CA ASP A 299 -21.94 -6.08 0.84
C ASP A 299 -20.81 -5.03 0.76
N LEU A 300 -20.74 -4.13 1.74
CA LEU A 300 -19.71 -3.10 1.84
C LEU A 300 -18.34 -3.64 2.28
N LEU A 301 -18.28 -4.83 2.90
CA LEU A 301 -17.01 -5.46 3.28
C LEU A 301 -16.09 -5.68 2.07
N ALA A 302 -16.65 -5.96 0.91
CA ALA A 302 -15.88 -6.11 -0.32
C ALA A 302 -15.05 -4.86 -0.70
N ALA A 303 -15.45 -3.67 -0.25
CA ALA A 303 -14.70 -2.44 -0.44
C ALA A 303 -13.55 -2.26 0.57
N LEU A 304 -13.63 -2.95 1.72
CA LEU A 304 -12.69 -2.87 2.84
C LEU A 304 -11.65 -3.98 2.82
N MET A 305 -12.09 -5.21 2.54
CA MET A 305 -11.25 -6.40 2.65
C MET A 305 -10.10 -6.39 1.65
N LYS A 306 -8.95 -6.84 2.09
CA LYS A 306 -7.74 -6.89 1.27
C LYS A 306 -6.94 -8.15 1.49
N SER A 307 -6.58 -8.84 0.39
CA SER A 307 -5.59 -9.90 0.45
C SER A 307 -4.20 -9.32 0.74
N PRO A 308 -3.44 -9.93 1.66
CA PRO A 308 -2.05 -9.55 1.90
C PRO A 308 -1.14 -9.85 0.72
N GLY A 309 -1.57 -10.74 -0.19
CA GLY A 309 -0.85 -11.09 -1.43
C GLY A 309 0.20 -12.18 -1.26
N PRO A 310 1.00 -12.45 -2.33
CA PRO A 310 1.85 -13.63 -2.41
C PRO A 310 3.05 -13.65 -1.44
N PHE A 311 3.39 -12.52 -0.84
CA PHE A 311 4.50 -12.40 0.12
C PHE A 311 4.10 -12.66 1.56
N TYR A 312 2.82 -12.89 1.84
CA TYR A 312 2.40 -13.13 3.21
C TYR A 312 2.67 -14.58 3.60
N GLN A 313 3.53 -14.73 4.60
CA GLN A 313 3.87 -15.99 5.25
C GLN A 313 3.23 -16.01 6.64
N TYR A 314 2.45 -17.04 6.94
CA TYR A 314 1.86 -17.23 8.26
C TYR A 314 2.91 -17.61 9.30
N PRO A 315 2.62 -17.46 10.61
CA PRO A 315 3.55 -17.85 11.68
C PRO A 315 3.92 -19.34 11.69
N ASP A 316 3.10 -20.20 11.08
CA ASP A 316 3.39 -21.64 10.91
C ASP A 316 4.29 -21.95 9.71
N GLY A 317 4.75 -20.93 8.99
CA GLY A 317 5.60 -21.05 7.81
C GLY A 317 4.85 -21.22 6.49
N SER A 318 3.54 -21.51 6.52
CA SER A 318 2.71 -21.60 5.31
C SER A 318 2.51 -20.23 4.65
N PHE A 319 2.03 -20.23 3.41
CA PHE A 319 1.84 -18.98 2.65
C PHE A 319 0.38 -18.75 2.29
N GLN A 320 0.01 -17.46 2.23
CA GLN A 320 -1.28 -17.03 1.67
C GLN A 320 -1.49 -17.65 0.29
N GLN A 321 -2.66 -18.21 0.06
CA GLN A 321 -3.08 -18.71 -1.24
C GLN A 321 -3.91 -17.67 -2.00
N ASP A 322 -3.91 -17.74 -3.33
CA ASP A 322 -4.58 -16.75 -4.20
C ASP A 322 -6.11 -16.92 -4.28
N ASP A 323 -6.61 -18.06 -3.83
CA ASP A 323 -8.02 -18.42 -3.72
C ASP A 323 -8.56 -18.38 -2.28
N ALA A 324 -7.75 -17.97 -1.30
CA ALA A 324 -8.16 -17.91 0.09
C ALA A 324 -9.31 -16.91 0.30
N SER A 325 -10.34 -17.37 1.00
CA SER A 325 -11.48 -16.52 1.39
C SER A 325 -11.09 -15.52 2.48
N PHE A 326 -11.83 -14.41 2.53
CA PHE A 326 -11.68 -13.42 3.59
C PHE A 326 -12.47 -13.86 4.84
N ASP A 327 -11.91 -13.58 6.02
CA ASP A 327 -12.62 -13.70 7.30
C ASP A 327 -13.42 -12.41 7.55
N GLU A 328 -14.66 -12.35 7.03
CA GLU A 328 -15.55 -11.19 7.20
C GLU A 328 -15.82 -10.88 8.68
N ASP A 329 -15.92 -11.92 9.52
CA ASP A 329 -16.21 -11.74 10.93
C ASP A 329 -15.02 -11.12 11.69
N ALA A 330 -13.79 -11.32 11.22
CA ALA A 330 -12.64 -10.59 11.74
C ALA A 330 -12.78 -9.07 11.51
N TYR A 331 -13.21 -8.64 10.31
CA TYR A 331 -13.46 -7.22 10.03
C TYR A 331 -14.58 -6.66 10.90
N LEU A 332 -15.65 -7.39 11.09
CA LEU A 332 -16.75 -6.96 11.95
C LEU A 332 -16.31 -6.82 13.42
N ARG A 333 -15.48 -7.72 13.92
CA ARG A 333 -14.93 -7.64 15.29
C ARG A 333 -13.99 -6.44 15.46
N GLU A 334 -13.03 -6.25 14.55
CA GLU A 334 -12.04 -5.16 14.66
C GLU A 334 -12.68 -3.77 14.48
N LEU A 335 -13.79 -3.67 13.75
CA LEU A 335 -14.47 -2.42 13.45
C LEU A 335 -15.77 -2.21 14.25
N GLN A 336 -16.06 -3.03 15.27
CA GLN A 336 -17.32 -2.97 16.01
C GLN A 336 -17.59 -1.61 16.67
N ASP A 337 -16.54 -0.93 17.15
CA ASP A 337 -16.63 0.37 17.82
C ASP A 337 -16.28 1.55 16.87
N VAL A 338 -16.14 1.28 15.58
CA VAL A 338 -15.85 2.28 14.55
C VAL A 338 -17.16 2.66 13.83
N THR A 339 -17.46 3.94 13.76
CA THR A 339 -18.63 4.43 13.04
C THR A 339 -18.39 4.33 11.53
N ILE A 340 -19.26 3.62 10.83
CA ILE A 340 -19.16 3.43 9.37
C ILE A 340 -20.12 4.36 8.66
N TYR A 341 -19.60 5.12 7.70
CA TYR A 341 -20.37 5.96 6.81
C TYR A 341 -20.28 5.43 5.38
N GLU A 342 -21.40 5.48 4.66
CA GLU A 342 -21.48 5.19 3.24
C GLU A 342 -21.71 6.47 2.45
N ALA A 343 -20.83 6.77 1.49
CA ALA A 343 -21.03 7.84 0.50
C ALA A 343 -21.76 7.28 -0.71
N ARG A 344 -22.86 7.92 -1.11
CA ARG A 344 -23.73 7.51 -2.21
C ARG A 344 -23.99 8.67 -3.18
N GLY A 345 -24.65 8.38 -4.29
CA GLY A 345 -25.06 9.34 -5.32
C GLY A 345 -23.96 9.57 -6.35
N LYS A 346 -23.98 10.73 -7.00
CA LYS A 346 -22.96 11.12 -8.00
C LYS A 346 -21.62 11.42 -7.35
N ILE A 347 -20.54 11.35 -8.13
CA ILE A 347 -19.20 11.70 -7.68
C ILE A 347 -19.05 13.22 -7.63
N ASP A 348 -18.99 13.77 -6.41
CA ASP A 348 -18.75 15.17 -6.14
C ASP A 348 -17.84 15.29 -4.90
N PHE A 349 -16.55 15.49 -5.14
CA PHE A 349 -15.55 15.52 -4.09
C PHE A 349 -15.73 16.72 -3.16
N ASP A 350 -16.02 17.90 -3.68
CA ASP A 350 -16.17 19.13 -2.88
C ASP A 350 -17.36 19.00 -1.94
N LYS A 351 -18.49 18.51 -2.46
CA LYS A 351 -19.68 18.26 -1.65
C LYS A 351 -19.41 17.21 -0.57
N LEU A 352 -18.72 16.12 -0.93
CA LEU A 352 -18.40 15.06 0.03
C LEU A 352 -17.46 15.55 1.15
N ILE A 353 -16.43 16.34 0.82
CA ILE A 353 -15.53 16.96 1.81
C ILE A 353 -16.34 17.84 2.77
N GLY A 354 -17.23 18.70 2.24
CA GLY A 354 -18.08 19.55 3.08
C GLY A 354 -19.03 18.75 3.99
N LEU A 355 -19.51 17.59 3.54
CA LEU A 355 -20.28 16.66 4.38
C LEU A 355 -19.41 16.02 5.47
N CYS A 356 -18.21 15.54 5.14
CA CYS A 356 -17.28 14.96 6.10
C CYS A 356 -16.87 15.97 7.19
N GLN A 357 -16.61 17.23 6.81
CA GLN A 357 -16.29 18.30 7.78
C GLN A 357 -17.43 18.55 8.77
N LYS A 358 -18.68 18.43 8.35
CA LYS A 358 -19.87 18.67 9.19
C LYS A 358 -20.28 17.46 10.04
N THR A 359 -19.88 16.24 9.65
CA THR A 359 -20.43 15.03 10.24
C THR A 359 -19.35 14.15 10.87
N ILE A 360 -18.14 14.15 10.33
CA ILE A 360 -17.05 13.24 10.73
C ILE A 360 -15.96 13.98 11.51
N PHE A 361 -15.62 15.20 11.11
CA PHE A 361 -14.56 16.01 11.72
C PHE A 361 -15.09 16.98 12.81
N VAL A 362 -16.17 16.59 13.45
CA VAL A 362 -16.81 17.40 14.52
C VAL A 362 -16.13 17.21 15.86
#